data_ded622d5515e96f95f54893b960122a9
#
_entry.id   ded622d5515e96f95f54893b960122a9
#
_cell.length_a   1.000
_cell.length_b   1.000
_cell.length_c   1.000
_cell.angle_alpha   90.00
_cell.angle_beta   90.00
_cell.angle_gamma   90.00
#
_symmetry.space_group_name_H-M   'P 1'
#
loop_
_entity.id
_entity.type
_entity.pdbx_description
1 polymer ?
#
loop_
_entity_poly.entity_id
_entity_poly.type
_entity_poly.pdbx_seq_one_letter_code
_entity_poly.pdbx_strand_id
1 'polypeptide(L)'
;AAAGGGRDREGAPCLYATMSQQADNFFVLQIDPKTGATRQFSVDVPESNYTTAVYMGRDGRLYIGAAHSGHLFCFDPAADGLLDLGQINGDAAIFPCRIDEDGKGRLWIGSYGTADLSSYDLRTREFVRYGRMDETDMYNYPLVNADGTVACFIAQTLLHVVVFDPQTERRQTV
;
A
#
# COMPACT_ATOMS: atom_id res chain seq x y z
N ALA A 1 -7.39 -10.79 -1.85
CA ALA A 1 -7.73 -10.36 -0.49
C ALA A 1 -6.48 -10.40 0.40
N ALA A 2 -6.33 -9.45 1.30
CA ALA A 2 -5.34 -9.46 2.37
C ALA A 2 -6.07 -9.28 3.70
N ALA A 3 -5.52 -9.85 4.77
CA ALA A 3 -6.14 -9.80 6.09
C ALA A 3 -5.08 -9.45 7.15
N GLY A 4 -5.54 -8.80 8.22
CA GLY A 4 -4.72 -8.43 9.36
C GLY A 4 -5.53 -8.32 10.63
N GLY A 5 -4.88 -8.45 11.78
CA GLY A 5 -5.48 -8.20 13.08
C GLY A 5 -5.33 -6.74 13.48
N GLY A 6 -6.33 -6.22 14.16
CA GLY A 6 -6.34 -4.85 14.69
C GLY A 6 -7.33 -4.69 15.83
N ARG A 7 -7.75 -3.47 16.06
CA ARG A 7 -8.80 -3.14 17.03
C ARG A 7 -9.89 -2.34 16.33
N ASP A 8 -11.14 -2.52 16.75
CA ASP A 8 -12.25 -1.68 16.31
C ASP A 8 -12.26 -0.33 17.05
N ARG A 9 -13.26 0.50 16.76
CA ARG A 9 -13.40 1.83 17.37
C ARG A 9 -13.62 1.81 18.89
N GLU A 10 -14.12 0.70 19.46
CA GLU A 10 -14.26 0.49 20.89
C GLU A 10 -12.99 -0.12 21.52
N GLY A 11 -11.96 -0.41 20.71
CA GLY A 11 -10.71 -1.02 21.16
C GLY A 11 -10.74 -2.54 21.30
N ALA A 12 -11.83 -3.20 20.89
CA ALA A 12 -11.93 -4.65 20.90
C ALA A 12 -11.10 -5.29 19.77
N PRO A 13 -10.50 -6.48 19.98
CA PRO A 13 -9.76 -7.19 18.93
C PRO A 13 -10.67 -7.50 17.73
N CYS A 14 -10.17 -7.23 16.54
CA CYS A 14 -10.90 -7.37 15.30
C CYS A 14 -9.99 -7.87 14.17
N LEU A 15 -10.57 -8.53 13.17
CA LEU A 15 -9.88 -8.87 11.93
C LEU A 15 -10.36 -7.95 10.81
N TYR A 16 -9.44 -7.58 9.95
CA TYR A 16 -9.72 -6.79 8.75
C TYR A 16 -9.30 -7.57 7.50
N ALA A 17 -10.17 -7.61 6.52
CA ALA A 17 -9.88 -8.20 5.22
C ALA A 17 -10.26 -7.22 4.12
N THR A 18 -9.43 -7.08 3.10
CA THR A 18 -9.78 -6.38 1.87
C THR A 18 -10.33 -7.36 0.86
N MET A 19 -11.46 -7.02 0.27
CA MET A 19 -12.18 -7.87 -0.68
C MET A 19 -12.21 -7.17 -2.03
N SER A 20 -11.49 -7.74 -3.01
CA SER A 20 -11.49 -7.26 -4.40
C SER A 20 -12.74 -7.77 -5.12
N GLN A 21 -13.27 -6.94 -6.02
CA GLN A 21 -14.41 -7.26 -6.86
C GLN A 21 -14.07 -6.98 -8.33
N GLN A 22 -14.54 -7.82 -9.24
CA GLN A 22 -14.26 -7.64 -10.66
C GLN A 22 -15.09 -6.53 -11.32
N ALA A 23 -16.33 -6.38 -10.89
CA ALA A 23 -17.30 -5.48 -11.50
C ALA A 23 -17.69 -4.28 -10.61
N ASP A 24 -17.01 -4.11 -9.49
CA ASP A 24 -17.29 -3.05 -8.52
C ASP A 24 -16.03 -2.70 -7.73
N ASN A 25 -16.07 -1.63 -6.94
CA ASN A 25 -14.98 -1.22 -6.08
C ASN A 25 -14.73 -2.23 -4.96
N PHE A 26 -13.48 -2.29 -4.49
CA PHE A 26 -13.13 -3.10 -3.33
C PHE A 26 -13.85 -2.61 -2.07
N PHE A 27 -13.91 -3.44 -1.06
CA PHE A 27 -14.35 -3.06 0.27
C PHE A 27 -13.45 -3.64 1.36
N VAL A 28 -13.48 -3.01 2.53
CA VAL A 28 -12.90 -3.53 3.76
C VAL A 28 -13.97 -4.24 4.54
N LEU A 29 -13.70 -5.46 4.97
CA LEU A 29 -14.54 -6.24 5.85
C LEU A 29 -13.91 -6.27 7.25
N GLN A 30 -14.63 -5.74 8.23
CA GLN A 30 -14.32 -5.87 9.64
C GLN A 30 -15.04 -7.10 10.19
N ILE A 31 -14.35 -7.94 10.94
CA ILE A 31 -14.87 -9.20 11.44
C ILE A 31 -14.61 -9.28 12.95
N ASP A 32 -15.64 -9.49 13.75
CA ASP A 32 -15.48 -9.87 15.16
C ASP A 32 -15.05 -11.35 15.23
N PRO A 33 -13.86 -11.67 15.73
CA PRO A 33 -13.36 -13.03 15.74
C PRO A 33 -14.08 -13.96 16.71
N LYS A 34 -14.88 -13.43 17.64
CA LYS A 34 -15.63 -14.21 18.63
C LYS A 34 -17.02 -14.61 18.13
N THR A 35 -17.70 -13.69 17.47
CA THR A 35 -19.08 -13.88 17.03
C THR A 35 -19.22 -14.14 15.55
N GLY A 36 -18.19 -13.81 14.73
CA GLY A 36 -18.27 -13.82 13.29
C GLY A 36 -19.07 -12.67 12.69
N ALA A 37 -19.55 -11.73 13.52
CA ALA A 37 -20.27 -10.56 13.03
C ALA A 37 -19.37 -9.71 12.13
N THR A 38 -19.95 -9.17 11.06
CA THR A 38 -19.20 -8.42 10.04
C THR A 38 -19.78 -7.04 9.81
N ARG A 39 -18.89 -6.09 9.44
CA ARG A 39 -19.24 -4.77 8.93
C ARG A 39 -18.43 -4.52 7.65
N GLN A 40 -19.06 -3.90 6.66
CA GLN A 40 -18.44 -3.59 5.37
C GLN A 40 -18.25 -2.07 5.23
N PHE A 41 -17.08 -1.69 4.68
CA PHE A 41 -16.76 -0.31 4.35
C PHE A 41 -16.31 -0.26 2.89
N SER A 42 -17.03 0.49 2.07
CA SER A 42 -16.80 0.61 0.62
C SER A 42 -16.21 1.96 0.26
N VAL A 43 -15.52 2.03 -0.88
CA VAL A 43 -15.03 3.27 -1.48
C VAL A 43 -15.93 3.68 -2.64
N ASP A 44 -15.97 4.99 -2.90
CA ASP A 44 -16.66 5.56 -4.06
C ASP A 44 -15.63 6.25 -4.99
N VAL A 45 -14.63 5.48 -5.42
CA VAL A 45 -13.62 5.92 -6.39
C VAL A 45 -13.64 4.93 -7.55
N PRO A 46 -14.01 5.35 -8.76
CA PRO A 46 -14.10 4.46 -9.92
C PRO A 46 -12.81 3.67 -10.17
N GLU A 47 -12.97 2.46 -10.66
CA GLU A 47 -11.86 1.55 -11.00
C GLU A 47 -11.00 1.07 -9.82
N SER A 48 -11.45 1.29 -8.57
CA SER A 48 -10.78 0.80 -7.36
C SER A 48 -11.22 -0.62 -7.00
N ASN A 49 -11.10 -1.56 -7.93
CA ASN A 49 -11.67 -2.91 -7.78
C ASN A 49 -10.72 -3.97 -7.22
N TYR A 50 -9.41 -3.84 -7.39
CA TYR A 50 -8.44 -4.81 -6.87
C TYR A 50 -7.51 -4.19 -5.84
N THR A 51 -7.45 -4.77 -4.64
CA THR A 51 -6.48 -4.44 -3.62
C THR A 51 -5.22 -5.30 -3.83
N THR A 52 -4.17 -4.72 -4.35
CA THR A 52 -2.94 -5.41 -4.72
C THR A 52 -1.84 -5.23 -3.68
N ALA A 53 -1.88 -4.15 -2.91
CA ALA A 53 -0.99 -3.89 -1.79
C ALA A 53 -1.80 -3.52 -0.54
N VAL A 54 -1.54 -4.18 0.59
CA VAL A 54 -2.20 -3.90 1.87
C VAL A 54 -1.17 -3.92 2.98
N TYR A 55 -1.21 -2.91 3.84
CA TYR A 55 -0.28 -2.74 4.94
C TYR A 55 -0.99 -2.24 6.20
N MET A 56 -0.75 -2.89 7.33
CA MET A 56 -1.20 -2.39 8.64
C MET A 56 -0.12 -1.44 9.18
N GLY A 57 -0.42 -0.16 9.19
CA GLY A 57 0.48 0.87 9.68
C GLY A 57 0.73 0.78 11.18
N ARG A 58 1.85 1.34 11.63
CA ARG A 58 2.20 1.42 13.05
C ARG A 58 1.23 2.28 13.86
N ASP A 59 0.50 3.15 13.17
CA ASP A 59 -0.59 3.96 13.73
C ASP A 59 -1.92 3.20 13.90
N GLY A 60 -1.95 1.91 13.52
CA GLY A 60 -3.12 1.06 13.60
C GLY A 60 -4.13 1.23 12.46
N ARG A 61 -3.79 2.02 11.43
CA ARG A 61 -4.58 2.19 10.22
C ARG A 61 -4.19 1.18 9.16
N LEU A 62 -5.14 0.84 8.29
CA LEU A 62 -4.92 -0.06 7.17
C LEU A 62 -4.73 0.76 5.90
N TYR A 63 -3.55 0.68 5.30
CA TYR A 63 -3.22 1.33 4.02
C TYR A 63 -3.39 0.34 2.88
N ILE A 64 -4.09 0.77 1.84
CA ILE A 64 -4.55 -0.11 0.76
C ILE A 64 -4.23 0.55 -0.58
N GLY A 65 -3.41 -0.09 -1.37
CA GLY A 65 -3.15 0.29 -2.76
C GLY A 65 -4.11 -0.45 -3.69
N ALA A 66 -4.89 0.29 -4.46
CA ALA A 66 -5.83 -0.25 -5.42
C ALA A 66 -5.27 -0.22 -6.84
N ALA A 67 -5.33 -1.35 -7.53
CA ALA A 67 -5.02 -1.44 -8.95
C ALA A 67 -6.11 -0.77 -9.79
N HIS A 68 -5.80 -0.48 -11.04
CA HIS A 68 -6.55 0.28 -12.03
C HIS A 68 -6.67 1.76 -11.67
N SER A 69 -7.27 2.14 -10.53
CA SER A 69 -7.28 3.54 -10.11
C SER A 69 -5.89 4.07 -9.74
N GLY A 70 -4.98 3.20 -9.26
CA GLY A 70 -3.66 3.60 -8.78
C GLY A 70 -3.68 4.44 -7.50
N HIS A 71 -4.78 4.42 -6.76
CA HIS A 71 -4.97 5.19 -5.54
C HIS A 71 -4.47 4.47 -4.29
N LEU A 72 -4.01 5.25 -3.32
CA LEU A 72 -3.77 4.83 -1.94
C LEU A 72 -4.99 5.19 -1.11
N PHE A 73 -5.51 4.23 -0.36
CA PHE A 73 -6.59 4.41 0.60
C PHE A 73 -6.10 4.17 2.02
N CYS A 74 -6.77 4.80 2.97
CA CYS A 74 -6.54 4.60 4.40
C CYS A 74 -7.85 4.25 5.09
N PHE A 75 -7.94 3.06 5.66
CA PHE A 75 -9.02 2.72 6.57
C PHE A 75 -8.59 3.01 8.01
N ASP A 76 -9.34 3.89 8.68
CA ASP A 76 -9.15 4.24 10.08
C ASP A 76 -10.18 3.51 10.94
N PRO A 77 -9.79 2.48 11.70
CA PRO A 77 -10.71 1.75 12.56
C PRO A 77 -11.37 2.61 13.64
N ALA A 78 -10.67 3.62 14.15
CA ALA A 78 -11.19 4.48 15.20
C ALA A 78 -12.29 5.43 14.71
N ALA A 79 -12.24 5.79 13.42
CA ALA A 79 -13.23 6.65 12.77
C ALA A 79 -14.30 5.87 12.01
N ASP A 80 -14.19 4.55 11.90
CA ASP A 80 -15.00 3.72 10.97
C ASP A 80 -15.00 4.29 9.55
N GLY A 81 -13.85 4.83 9.10
CA GLY A 81 -13.74 5.61 7.88
C GLY A 81 -12.73 5.04 6.90
N LEU A 82 -13.11 4.99 5.62
CA LEU A 82 -12.24 4.65 4.50
C LEU A 82 -12.04 5.91 3.65
N LEU A 83 -10.80 6.42 3.66
CA LEU A 83 -10.42 7.67 3.01
C LEU A 83 -9.60 7.39 1.77
N ASP A 84 -9.86 8.12 0.70
CA ASP A 84 -8.98 8.22 -0.45
C ASP A 84 -7.86 9.23 -0.15
N LEU A 85 -6.60 8.78 -0.24
CA LEU A 85 -5.42 9.62 -0.05
C LEU A 85 -4.89 10.17 -1.38
N GLY A 86 -5.45 9.73 -2.50
CA GLY A 86 -5.10 10.17 -3.84
C GLY A 86 -4.27 9.18 -4.64
N GLN A 87 -3.95 9.59 -5.86
CA GLN A 87 -3.26 8.78 -6.85
C GLN A 87 -1.75 8.73 -6.57
N ILE A 88 -1.20 7.52 -6.46
CA ILE A 88 0.20 7.29 -6.06
C ILE A 88 1.17 7.87 -7.08
N ASN A 89 1.02 7.53 -8.36
CA ASN A 89 1.93 7.96 -9.43
C ASN A 89 1.30 8.91 -10.44
N GLY A 90 0.02 9.25 -10.30
CA GLY A 90 -0.74 10.01 -11.30
C GLY A 90 -0.94 9.25 -12.62
N ASP A 91 -0.76 7.92 -12.59
CA ASP A 91 -1.02 7.00 -13.70
C ASP A 91 -1.86 5.83 -13.18
N ALA A 92 -3.11 5.77 -13.63
CA ALA A 92 -4.07 4.74 -13.22
C ALA A 92 -3.69 3.32 -13.70
N ALA A 93 -2.80 3.19 -14.68
CA ALA A 93 -2.32 1.90 -15.15
C ALA A 93 -1.32 1.24 -14.19
N ILE A 94 -0.77 1.98 -13.23
CA ILE A 94 0.19 1.44 -12.27
C ILE A 94 -0.54 0.74 -11.12
N PHE A 95 -0.13 -0.50 -10.85
CA PHE A 95 -0.70 -1.31 -9.78
C PHE A 95 0.24 -1.35 -8.58
N PRO A 96 -0.16 -0.83 -7.40
CA PRO A 96 0.65 -0.95 -6.20
C PRO A 96 0.89 -2.42 -5.85
N CYS A 97 2.15 -2.82 -5.63
CA CYS A 97 2.51 -4.21 -5.35
C CYS A 97 2.74 -4.47 -3.86
N ARG A 98 3.38 -3.54 -3.19
CA ARG A 98 3.75 -3.65 -1.78
C ARG A 98 3.84 -2.28 -1.16
N ILE A 99 3.48 -2.21 0.11
CA ILE A 99 3.67 -1.06 0.99
C ILE A 99 4.54 -1.51 2.17
N ASP A 100 5.51 -0.68 2.56
CA ASP A 100 6.26 -0.80 3.80
C ASP A 100 6.41 0.57 4.47
N GLU A 101 6.70 0.62 5.76
CA GLU A 101 6.74 1.87 6.53
C GLU A 101 8.09 2.06 7.20
N ASP A 102 8.70 3.24 7.04
CA ASP A 102 9.91 3.60 7.76
C ASP A 102 9.64 4.06 9.21
N GLY A 103 10.73 4.22 9.99
CA GLY A 103 10.66 4.70 11.37
C GLY A 103 10.24 6.16 11.53
N LYS A 104 10.03 6.89 10.43
CA LYS A 104 9.70 8.33 10.41
C LYS A 104 8.25 8.61 9.99
N GLY A 105 7.44 7.56 9.76
CA GLY A 105 6.05 7.67 9.34
C GLY A 105 5.90 7.99 7.85
N ARG A 106 6.76 7.40 7.02
CA ARG A 106 6.63 7.44 5.57
C ARG A 106 6.35 6.04 5.05
N LEU A 107 5.32 5.92 4.24
CA LEU A 107 5.00 4.70 3.50
C LEU A 107 5.81 4.67 2.21
N TRP A 108 6.41 3.54 1.92
CA TRP A 108 7.15 3.25 0.70
C TRP A 108 6.33 2.29 -0.15
N ILE A 109 6.05 2.66 -1.39
CA ILE A 109 5.09 1.98 -2.25
C ILE A 109 5.78 1.60 -3.54
N GLY A 110 5.86 0.31 -3.81
CA GLY A 110 6.32 -0.22 -5.10
C GLY A 110 5.16 -0.58 -6.00
N SER A 111 5.37 -0.52 -7.30
CA SER A 111 4.34 -0.73 -8.31
C SER A 111 4.69 -1.81 -9.33
N TYR A 112 3.65 -2.40 -9.92
CA TYR A 112 3.72 -3.18 -11.16
C TYR A 112 3.47 -2.28 -12.37
N GLY A 113 4.08 -2.64 -13.46
CA GLY A 113 4.02 -1.97 -14.76
C GLY A 113 5.36 -1.37 -15.14
N THR A 114 5.92 -0.55 -14.28
CA THR A 114 7.18 0.18 -14.53
C THR A 114 8.20 0.05 -13.41
N ALA A 115 7.99 -0.85 -12.44
CA ALA A 115 8.83 -1.01 -11.26
C ALA A 115 9.10 0.31 -10.51
N ASP A 116 8.10 1.21 -10.45
CA ASP A 116 8.25 2.49 -9.80
C ASP A 116 8.32 2.36 -8.28
N LEU A 117 9.03 3.32 -7.67
CA LEU A 117 9.02 3.58 -6.24
C LEU A 117 8.41 4.95 -5.98
N SER A 118 7.46 4.97 -5.06
CA SER A 118 6.88 6.20 -4.52
C SER A 118 6.87 6.16 -3.01
N SER A 119 6.71 7.30 -2.37
CA SER A 119 6.45 7.37 -0.94
C SER A 119 5.29 8.31 -0.64
N TYR A 120 4.65 8.08 0.53
CA TYR A 120 3.63 8.94 1.10
C TYR A 120 4.00 9.29 2.53
N ASP A 121 4.14 10.57 2.82
CA ASP A 121 4.46 11.05 4.17
C ASP A 121 3.16 11.22 4.97
N LEU A 122 3.01 10.47 6.06
CA LEU A 122 1.79 10.45 6.89
C LEU A 122 1.54 11.78 7.61
N ARG A 123 2.58 12.59 7.81
CA ARG A 123 2.48 13.89 8.49
C ARG A 123 2.10 15.01 7.52
N THR A 124 2.80 15.12 6.38
CA THR A 124 2.54 16.18 5.38
C THR A 124 1.41 15.82 4.42
N ARG A 125 1.08 14.54 4.31
CA ARG A 125 0.09 13.96 3.37
C ARG A 125 0.47 14.18 1.91
N GLU A 126 1.76 14.13 1.62
CA GLU A 126 2.30 14.35 0.28
C GLU A 126 2.91 13.08 -0.29
N PHE A 127 2.69 12.88 -1.58
CA PHE A 127 3.39 11.86 -2.36
C PHE A 127 4.70 12.41 -2.92
N VAL A 128 5.74 11.57 -2.88
CA VAL A 128 6.99 11.80 -3.62
C VAL A 128 7.21 10.61 -4.54
N ARG A 129 7.50 10.89 -5.81
CA ARG A 129 7.74 9.89 -6.84
C ARG A 129 9.22 9.85 -7.16
N TYR A 130 9.82 8.67 -7.01
CA TYR A 130 11.24 8.45 -7.33
C TYR A 130 11.42 7.82 -8.71
N GLY A 131 10.30 7.44 -9.34
CA GLY A 131 10.29 6.83 -10.65
C GLY A 131 10.76 5.38 -10.64
N ARG A 132 11.10 4.92 -11.81
CA ARG A 132 11.45 3.54 -12.11
C ARG A 132 12.75 3.11 -11.45
N MET A 133 12.76 1.97 -10.78
CA MET A 133 13.94 1.40 -10.12
C MET A 133 14.73 0.45 -11.01
N ASP A 134 14.13 -0.04 -12.07
CA ASP A 134 14.77 -0.94 -13.06
C ASP A 134 14.26 -0.66 -14.47
N GLU A 135 15.12 -0.81 -15.50
CA GLU A 135 14.76 -0.52 -16.89
C GLU A 135 14.01 -1.66 -17.57
N THR A 136 14.19 -2.89 -17.11
CA THR A 136 13.70 -4.10 -17.77
C THR A 136 12.49 -4.67 -17.04
N ASP A 137 12.60 -4.84 -15.73
CA ASP A 137 11.59 -5.52 -14.92
C ASP A 137 10.42 -4.60 -14.54
N MET A 138 9.29 -5.19 -14.18
CA MET A 138 8.02 -4.50 -14.04
C MET A 138 7.51 -4.43 -12.61
N TYR A 139 7.91 -5.37 -11.75
CA TYR A 139 7.49 -5.40 -10.34
C TYR A 139 8.54 -4.79 -9.43
N ASN A 140 8.09 -4.00 -8.46
CA ASN A 140 8.91 -3.50 -7.36
C ASN A 140 8.24 -3.81 -6.02
N TYR A 141 8.93 -4.59 -5.18
CA TYR A 141 8.48 -4.91 -3.82
C TYR A 141 9.44 -4.26 -2.81
N PRO A 142 9.17 -3.04 -2.35
CA PRO A 142 10.05 -2.32 -1.44
C PRO A 142 10.03 -2.93 -0.04
N LEU A 143 11.19 -2.88 0.61
CA LEU A 143 11.40 -3.19 2.02
C LEU A 143 12.33 -2.14 2.63
N VAL A 144 11.92 -1.51 3.72
CA VAL A 144 12.72 -0.48 4.38
C VAL A 144 13.79 -1.13 5.26
N ASN A 145 15.04 -0.72 5.07
CA ASN A 145 16.16 -1.14 5.88
C ASN A 145 16.31 -0.30 7.16
N ALA A 146 16.99 -0.84 8.15
CA ALA A 146 17.22 -0.16 9.43
C ALA A 146 18.02 1.15 9.30
N ASP A 147 18.86 1.28 8.28
CA ASP A 147 19.62 2.49 7.96
C ASP A 147 18.83 3.57 7.20
N GLY A 148 17.57 3.26 6.83
CA GLY A 148 16.68 4.16 6.10
C GLY A 148 16.80 4.07 4.58
N THR A 149 17.65 3.17 4.06
CA THR A 149 17.61 2.82 2.63
C THR A 149 16.41 1.91 2.33
N VAL A 150 16.05 1.80 1.06
CA VAL A 150 14.94 0.95 0.60
C VAL A 150 15.47 -0.13 -0.32
N ALA A 151 15.34 -1.39 0.09
CA ALA A 151 15.62 -2.52 -0.77
C ALA A 151 14.40 -2.78 -1.68
N CYS A 152 14.56 -2.53 -2.96
CA CYS A 152 13.59 -2.80 -3.99
C CYS A 152 13.85 -4.19 -4.58
N PHE A 153 13.00 -5.16 -4.27
CA PHE A 153 13.03 -6.47 -4.91
C PHE A 153 12.34 -6.38 -6.25
N ILE A 154 13.13 -6.47 -7.30
CA ILE A 154 12.69 -6.28 -8.68
C ILE A 154 12.47 -7.66 -9.31
N ALA A 155 11.34 -7.85 -9.97
CA ALA A 155 10.95 -9.15 -10.53
C ALA A 155 10.20 -9.02 -11.85
N GLN A 156 10.25 -10.07 -12.57
CA GLN A 156 9.50 -10.62 -13.70
C GLN A 156 10.42 -11.24 -14.76
N THR A 157 11.51 -10.60 -15.14
CA THR A 157 12.47 -11.12 -16.13
C THR A 157 13.77 -11.53 -15.46
N LEU A 158 14.36 -10.59 -14.72
CA LEU A 158 15.59 -10.80 -13.96
C LEU A 158 15.25 -10.67 -12.48
N LEU A 159 15.47 -11.52 -11.64
CA LEU A 159 15.26 -11.37 -10.20
C LEU A 159 16.50 -10.74 -9.57
N HIS A 160 16.43 -9.52 -9.09
CA HIS A 160 17.52 -8.83 -8.43
C HIS A 160 17.04 -7.81 -7.40
N VAL A 161 17.95 -7.19 -6.68
CA VAL A 161 17.65 -6.17 -5.68
C VAL A 161 18.32 -4.86 -6.07
N VAL A 162 17.56 -3.78 -6.03
CA VAL A 162 18.09 -2.41 -6.14
C VAL A 162 17.98 -1.75 -4.76
N VAL A 163 19.10 -1.37 -4.19
CA VAL A 163 19.13 -0.59 -2.95
C VAL A 163 19.04 0.89 -3.32
N PHE A 164 18.00 1.55 -2.85
CA PHE A 164 17.75 2.97 -3.05
C PHE A 164 18.02 3.76 -1.78
N ASP A 165 18.84 4.80 -1.88
CA ASP A 165 19.07 5.76 -0.81
C ASP A 165 18.21 7.01 -1.06
N PRO A 166 17.18 7.28 -0.25
CA PRO A 166 16.29 8.41 -0.47
C PRO A 166 16.89 9.78 -0.16
N GLN A 167 18.06 9.85 0.49
CA GLN A 167 18.74 11.11 0.77
C GLN A 167 19.56 11.61 -0.42
N THR A 168 20.14 10.67 -1.17
CA THR A 168 21.02 10.97 -2.30
C THR A 168 20.40 10.58 -3.64
N GLU A 169 19.28 9.91 -3.61
CA GLU A 169 18.58 9.28 -4.76
C GLU A 169 19.44 8.27 -5.52
N ARG A 170 20.50 7.79 -4.88
CA ARG A 170 21.41 6.79 -5.47
C ARG A 170 20.71 5.43 -5.50
N ARG A 171 20.90 4.75 -6.63
CA ARG A 171 20.46 3.37 -6.86
C ARG A 171 21.68 2.47 -7.04
N GLN A 172 21.68 1.32 -6.40
CA GLN A 172 22.72 0.32 -6.52
C GLN A 172 22.10 -1.06 -6.66
N THR A 173 22.36 -1.73 -7.78
CA THR A 173 21.99 -3.13 -7.98
C THR A 173 22.96 -4.03 -7.24
N VAL A 174 22.43 -5.05 -6.54
CA VAL A 174 23.16 -6.06 -5.77
C VAL A 174 22.73 -7.47 -6.14
#